data_bd86d1a875d7b5d07d3ae593d16cc7cd
#
_entry.id   bd86d1a875d7b5d07d3ae593d16cc7cd
#
_cell.length_a   1.000
_cell.length_b   1.000
_cell.length_c   1.000
_cell.angle_alpha   90.00
_cell.angle_beta   90.00
_cell.angle_gamma   90.00
#
_symmetry.space_group_name_H-M   'P 1'
#
loop_
_entity.id
_entity.type
_entity.pdbx_description
1 polymer ?
#
loop_
_entity_poly.entity_id
_entity_poly.type
_entity_poly.pdbx_seq_one_letter_code
_entity_poly.pdbx_strand_id
1 'polypeptide(L)'
;MSTVSTHEKRVIPDRLGTPFRRIAASWEVLLFAVAILIFIFNSIASPYFLDAWNLSDATFNFTEKAMIAFAMALLVISGEIDLSVAAIIALASTAMGAAAQLGIGTPGLVAIGIGTGLACGIFNGVLVSVLKLPSIVVTIGTMSLFRGISYIVLGDQAYGKYPADFAYFGQGYVVWVFSFEFVLFIVLAILFAILLHATNFGRQVYAIGNNDFAARFSGIPVERVKFILFLLTGVMSGVAAVCLTSRLGSTRPSIAQGWELEVVTMVVLGGISILGGSGTIVGVVIAAFVMGLVTFGLGLLNVPGIVMSIFIGLLLIITIAIPIIARRIKVMSSR
;
A
#
# COMPACT_ATOMS: atom_id res chain seq x y z
N MET A 1 4.16 -66.48 6.44
CA MET A 1 4.50 -65.44 7.44
C MET A 1 4.19 -64.08 6.82
N SER A 2 3.03 -63.55 7.15
CA SER A 2 2.54 -62.26 6.62
C SER A 2 2.95 -61.17 7.60
N THR A 3 3.78 -60.23 7.13
CA THR A 3 4.17 -59.04 7.86
C THR A 3 2.99 -58.08 7.87
N VAL A 4 2.36 -57.92 9.03
CA VAL A 4 1.32 -56.91 9.30
C VAL A 4 2.00 -55.54 9.32
N SER A 5 1.73 -54.74 8.32
CA SER A 5 2.09 -53.31 8.27
C SER A 5 1.30 -52.58 9.36
N THR A 6 1.98 -52.15 10.41
CA THR A 6 1.40 -51.23 11.41
C THR A 6 1.18 -49.85 10.78
N HIS A 7 -0.07 -49.56 10.42
CA HIS A 7 -0.48 -48.21 10.12
C HIS A 7 -0.24 -47.30 11.34
N GLU A 8 0.81 -46.49 11.31
CA GLU A 8 0.95 -45.38 12.24
C GLU A 8 -0.32 -44.51 12.14
N LYS A 9 -1.15 -44.53 13.18
CA LYS A 9 -2.24 -43.60 13.36
C LYS A 9 -1.64 -42.21 13.40
N ARG A 10 -1.80 -41.42 12.33
CA ARG A 10 -1.59 -39.98 12.36
C ARG A 10 -2.58 -39.40 13.38
N VAL A 11 -2.13 -39.25 14.61
CA VAL A 11 -2.87 -38.51 15.65
C VAL A 11 -2.77 -37.05 15.28
N ILE A 12 -3.84 -36.49 14.74
CA ILE A 12 -3.99 -35.05 14.59
C ILE A 12 -4.07 -34.50 16.02
N PRO A 13 -3.11 -33.71 16.48
CA PRO A 13 -3.16 -33.20 17.85
C PRO A 13 -4.34 -32.25 18.00
N ASP A 14 -5.35 -32.68 18.76
CA ASP A 14 -6.58 -31.94 19.07
C ASP A 14 -6.35 -30.74 20.03
N ARG A 15 -5.11 -30.35 20.23
CA ARG A 15 -4.76 -29.17 21.02
C ARG A 15 -4.76 -27.93 20.14
N LEU A 16 -5.95 -27.40 19.95
CA LEU A 16 -6.12 -25.99 19.63
C LEU A 16 -5.45 -25.20 20.77
N GLY A 17 -4.27 -24.61 20.52
CA GLY A 17 -3.62 -23.73 21.51
C GLY A 17 -4.62 -22.67 21.96
N THR A 18 -4.52 -22.27 23.23
CA THR A 18 -5.42 -21.25 23.82
C THR A 18 -5.52 -20.05 22.89
N PRO A 19 -6.69 -19.42 22.72
CA PRO A 19 -6.88 -18.29 21.80
C PRO A 19 -5.84 -17.18 22.04
N PHE A 20 -5.42 -16.97 23.27
CA PHE A 20 -4.37 -16.02 23.63
C PHE A 20 -3.00 -16.35 23.00
N ARG A 21 -2.61 -17.61 22.94
CA ARG A 21 -1.35 -18.05 22.30
C ARG A 21 -1.37 -17.90 20.78
N ARG A 22 -2.54 -18.03 20.15
CA ARG A 22 -2.71 -17.78 18.71
C ARG A 22 -2.60 -16.30 18.39
N ILE A 23 -3.25 -15.45 19.19
CA ILE A 23 -3.18 -14.00 19.03
C ILE A 23 -1.76 -13.50 19.29
N ALA A 24 -1.10 -13.93 20.36
CA ALA A 24 0.27 -13.54 20.69
C ALA A 24 1.32 -14.00 19.65
N ALA A 25 1.01 -15.02 18.85
CA ALA A 25 1.87 -15.52 17.79
C ALA A 25 1.47 -14.98 16.40
N SER A 26 0.52 -14.05 16.30
CA SER A 26 0.13 -13.44 15.03
C SER A 26 1.18 -12.46 14.55
N TRP A 27 1.29 -12.30 13.22
CA TRP A 27 2.22 -11.37 12.59
C TRP A 27 1.93 -9.93 13.00
N GLU A 28 0.67 -9.56 13.13
CA GLU A 28 0.22 -8.23 13.52
C GLU A 28 0.71 -7.83 14.92
N VAL A 29 0.69 -8.76 15.88
CA VAL A 29 1.18 -8.51 17.25
C VAL A 29 2.70 -8.31 17.25
N LEU A 30 3.44 -9.12 16.49
CA LEU A 30 4.89 -8.95 16.34
C LEU A 30 5.20 -7.57 15.72
N LEU A 31 4.49 -7.21 14.65
CA LEU A 31 4.70 -5.93 13.96
C LEU A 31 4.32 -4.74 14.86
N PHE A 32 3.26 -4.88 15.65
CA PHE A 32 2.88 -3.87 16.64
C PHE A 32 3.93 -3.70 17.74
N ALA A 33 4.51 -4.79 18.22
CA ALA A 33 5.63 -4.73 19.16
C ALA A 33 6.85 -4.02 18.56
N VAL A 34 7.15 -4.27 17.28
CA VAL A 34 8.22 -3.57 16.55
C VAL A 34 7.89 -2.06 16.45
N ALA A 35 6.63 -1.70 16.15
CA ALA A 35 6.22 -0.29 16.12
C ALA A 35 6.43 0.41 17.47
N ILE A 36 6.08 -0.26 18.58
CA ILE A 36 6.31 0.27 19.94
C ILE A 36 7.81 0.44 20.21
N LEU A 37 8.63 -0.54 19.85
CA LEU A 37 10.09 -0.45 20.04
C LEU A 37 10.69 0.72 19.27
N ILE A 38 10.28 0.94 18.03
CA ILE A 38 10.73 2.08 17.22
C ILE A 38 10.24 3.39 17.82
N PHE A 39 8.99 3.46 18.29
CA PHE A 39 8.45 4.63 18.98
C PHE A 39 9.27 4.98 20.23
N ILE A 40 9.57 4.00 21.08
CA ILE A 40 10.40 4.19 22.29
C ILE A 40 11.81 4.64 21.89
N PHE A 41 12.40 3.99 20.89
CA PHE A 41 13.73 4.36 20.40
C PHE A 41 13.77 5.83 19.94
N ASN A 42 12.82 6.24 19.10
CA ASN A 42 12.74 7.62 18.61
C ASN A 42 12.51 8.63 19.75
N SER A 43 11.71 8.26 20.77
CA SER A 43 11.47 9.10 21.93
C SER A 43 12.73 9.36 22.78
N ILE A 44 13.64 8.39 22.80
CA ILE A 44 14.93 8.52 23.50
C ILE A 44 15.97 9.24 22.61
N ALA A 45 15.94 8.97 21.30
CA ALA A 45 16.93 9.48 20.35
C ALA A 45 16.76 10.97 20.05
N SER A 46 15.53 11.51 20.14
CA SER A 46 15.29 12.93 19.83
C SER A 46 14.30 13.56 20.84
N PRO A 47 14.68 14.68 21.48
CA PRO A 47 13.80 15.41 22.38
C PRO A 47 12.59 16.06 21.67
N TYR A 48 12.67 16.20 20.35
CA TYR A 48 11.60 16.79 19.53
C TYR A 48 10.54 15.77 19.11
N PHE A 49 10.80 14.47 19.30
CA PHE A 49 9.92 13.41 18.79
C PHE A 49 8.52 13.42 19.42
N LEU A 50 8.43 13.68 20.74
CA LEU A 50 7.15 13.63 21.48
C LEU A 50 6.33 14.92 21.39
N ASP A 51 6.79 15.93 20.65
CA ASP A 51 5.99 17.11 20.39
C ASP A 51 4.76 16.75 19.53
N ALA A 52 3.58 17.25 19.91
CA ALA A 52 2.33 16.90 19.27
C ALA A 52 2.26 17.31 17.79
N TRP A 53 2.87 18.44 17.43
CA TRP A 53 2.94 18.90 16.03
C TRP A 53 3.92 18.06 15.23
N ASN A 54 5.06 17.72 15.80
CA ASN A 54 6.03 16.84 15.15
C ASN A 54 5.46 15.42 14.92
N LEU A 55 4.65 14.90 15.85
CA LEU A 55 3.92 13.64 15.65
C LEU A 55 2.86 13.74 14.55
N SER A 56 2.21 14.90 14.44
CA SER A 56 1.30 15.17 13.33
C SER A 56 2.06 15.17 12.00
N ASP A 57 3.20 15.87 11.93
CA ASP A 57 4.03 15.93 10.73
C ASP A 57 4.59 14.54 10.35
N ALA A 58 4.86 13.69 11.34
CA ALA A 58 5.23 12.29 11.08
C ALA A 58 4.20 11.53 10.24
N THR A 59 2.91 11.87 10.35
CA THR A 59 1.85 11.19 9.60
C THR A 59 1.96 11.42 8.09
N PHE A 60 2.43 12.59 7.64
CA PHE A 60 2.63 12.90 6.23
C PHE A 60 3.66 12.00 5.53
N ASN A 61 4.55 11.35 6.28
CA ASN A 61 5.55 10.46 5.69
C ASN A 61 4.98 9.15 5.16
N PHE A 62 3.75 8.77 5.58
CA PHE A 62 3.18 7.48 5.22
C PHE A 62 1.72 7.52 4.75
N THR A 63 0.92 8.53 5.11
CA THR A 63 -0.54 8.53 4.86
C THR A 63 -0.89 8.40 3.39
N GLU A 64 -0.27 9.18 2.50
CA GLU A 64 -0.56 9.10 1.06
C GLU A 64 -0.20 7.72 0.48
N LYS A 65 0.93 7.17 0.88
CA LYS A 65 1.37 5.82 0.46
C LYS A 65 0.46 4.73 1.01
N ALA A 66 0.01 4.89 2.27
CA ALA A 66 -0.88 3.94 2.91
C ALA A 66 -2.27 3.90 2.27
N MET A 67 -2.80 5.04 1.80
CA MET A 67 -4.06 5.07 1.06
C MET A 67 -4.00 4.19 -0.19
N ILE A 68 -2.89 4.23 -0.92
CA ILE A 68 -2.65 3.35 -2.07
C ILE A 68 -2.45 1.92 -1.60
N ALA A 69 -1.70 1.72 -0.50
CA ALA A 69 -1.41 0.39 0.03
C ALA A 69 -2.67 -0.38 0.43
N PHE A 70 -3.75 0.28 0.85
CA PHE A 70 -5.02 -0.40 1.14
C PHE A 70 -5.63 -1.04 -0.10
N ALA A 71 -5.67 -0.33 -1.22
CA ALA A 71 -6.16 -0.90 -2.48
C ALA A 71 -5.20 -1.95 -3.05
N MET A 72 -3.89 -1.67 -2.99
CA MET A 72 -2.83 -2.60 -3.38
C MET A 72 -2.89 -3.90 -2.56
N ALA A 73 -3.24 -3.81 -1.28
CA ALA A 73 -3.41 -4.96 -0.41
C ALA A 73 -4.44 -5.96 -0.95
N LEU A 74 -5.62 -5.47 -1.37
CA LEU A 74 -6.66 -6.30 -1.96
C LEU A 74 -6.18 -6.89 -3.30
N LEU A 75 -5.47 -6.10 -4.10
CA LEU A 75 -4.92 -6.52 -5.38
C LEU A 75 -3.89 -7.64 -5.19
N VAL A 76 -2.96 -7.49 -4.25
CA VAL A 76 -1.93 -8.51 -3.94
C VAL A 76 -2.57 -9.77 -3.35
N ILE A 77 -3.59 -9.64 -2.48
CA ILE A 77 -4.34 -10.81 -1.98
C ILE A 77 -4.99 -11.58 -3.14
N SER A 78 -5.41 -10.93 -4.22
CA SER A 78 -5.95 -11.62 -5.41
C SER A 78 -4.87 -12.24 -6.31
N GLY A 79 -3.58 -12.08 -5.98
CA GLY A 79 -2.44 -12.59 -6.76
C GLY A 79 -1.95 -11.64 -7.86
N GLU A 80 -2.39 -10.38 -7.88
CA GLU A 80 -1.96 -9.37 -8.86
C GLU A 80 -1.17 -8.25 -8.18
N ILE A 81 -0.32 -7.55 -8.95
CA ILE A 81 0.48 -6.42 -8.46
C ILE A 81 0.38 -5.27 -9.45
N ASP A 82 0.26 -4.02 -8.96
CA ASP A 82 0.30 -2.80 -9.78
C ASP A 82 1.51 -1.94 -9.41
N LEU A 83 2.54 -1.99 -10.26
CA LEU A 83 3.74 -1.17 -10.09
C LEU A 83 3.60 0.23 -10.71
N SER A 84 2.49 0.52 -11.38
CA SER A 84 2.30 1.80 -12.05
C SER A 84 1.77 2.91 -11.12
N VAL A 85 1.39 2.59 -9.88
CA VAL A 85 0.73 3.51 -8.93
C VAL A 85 1.46 4.85 -8.77
N ALA A 86 2.79 4.84 -8.68
CA ALA A 86 3.58 6.06 -8.58
C ALA A 86 3.60 6.89 -9.88
N ALA A 87 3.55 6.23 -11.02
CA ALA A 87 3.43 6.90 -12.31
C ALA A 87 2.01 7.44 -12.55
N ILE A 88 0.99 6.77 -12.01
CA ILE A 88 -0.39 7.29 -11.98
C ILE A 88 -0.47 8.58 -11.15
N ILE A 89 0.20 8.63 -9.98
CA ILE A 89 0.31 9.87 -9.19
C ILE A 89 0.94 10.98 -10.03
N ALA A 90 2.05 10.69 -10.71
CA ALA A 90 2.73 11.69 -11.53
C ALA A 90 1.85 12.21 -12.67
N LEU A 91 1.13 11.32 -13.36
CA LEU A 91 0.23 11.72 -14.45
C LEU A 91 -0.97 12.49 -13.92
N ALA A 92 -1.58 12.08 -12.82
CA ALA A 92 -2.68 12.78 -12.16
C ALA A 92 -2.25 14.17 -11.68
N SER A 93 -1.08 14.26 -11.02
CA SER A 93 -0.49 15.54 -10.62
C SER A 93 -0.21 16.45 -11.83
N THR A 94 0.31 15.88 -12.92
CA THR A 94 0.56 16.60 -14.18
C THR A 94 -0.73 17.15 -14.78
N ALA A 95 -1.78 16.34 -14.83
CA ALA A 95 -3.09 16.76 -15.32
C ALA A 95 -3.69 17.90 -14.47
N MET A 96 -3.61 17.78 -13.13
CA MET A 96 -4.01 18.85 -12.22
C MET A 96 -3.18 20.13 -12.42
N GLY A 97 -1.85 20.00 -12.56
CA GLY A 97 -0.96 21.12 -12.79
C GLY A 97 -1.27 21.87 -14.10
N ALA A 98 -1.49 21.14 -15.19
CA ALA A 98 -1.89 21.73 -16.46
C ALA A 98 -3.27 22.42 -16.36
N ALA A 99 -4.23 21.81 -15.67
CA ALA A 99 -5.55 22.37 -15.45
C ALA A 99 -5.51 23.65 -14.58
N ALA A 100 -4.64 23.69 -13.57
CA ALA A 100 -4.44 24.87 -12.74
C ALA A 100 -3.89 26.07 -13.53
N GLN A 101 -3.01 25.82 -14.54
CA GLN A 101 -2.55 26.89 -15.44
C GLN A 101 -3.68 27.49 -16.29
N LEU A 102 -4.75 26.72 -16.54
CA LEU A 102 -5.95 27.18 -17.24
C LEU A 102 -6.96 27.88 -16.30
N GLY A 103 -6.62 28.06 -15.02
CA GLY A 103 -7.48 28.73 -14.04
C GLY A 103 -8.61 27.83 -13.48
N ILE A 104 -8.50 26.51 -13.61
CA ILE A 104 -9.48 25.59 -13.04
C ILE A 104 -9.37 25.63 -11.50
N GLY A 105 -10.51 25.83 -10.83
CA GLY A 105 -10.58 25.89 -9.37
C GLY A 105 -10.45 24.52 -8.70
N THR A 106 -10.29 24.54 -7.38
CA THR A 106 -10.04 23.37 -6.51
C THR A 106 -10.96 22.17 -6.76
N PRO A 107 -12.30 22.28 -6.85
CA PRO A 107 -13.16 21.11 -7.11
C PRO A 107 -12.86 20.43 -8.45
N GLY A 108 -12.54 21.24 -9.47
CA GLY A 108 -12.16 20.74 -10.80
C GLY A 108 -10.81 20.00 -10.75
N LEU A 109 -9.83 20.54 -10.01
CA LEU A 109 -8.53 19.88 -9.83
C LEU A 109 -8.66 18.53 -9.15
N VAL A 110 -9.44 18.45 -8.07
CA VAL A 110 -9.71 17.18 -7.37
C VAL A 110 -10.37 16.16 -8.31
N ALA A 111 -11.39 16.59 -9.07
CA ALA A 111 -12.07 15.73 -10.04
C ALA A 111 -11.11 15.23 -11.14
N ILE A 112 -10.21 16.09 -11.64
CA ILE A 112 -9.20 15.72 -12.65
C ILE A 112 -8.19 14.74 -12.06
N GLY A 113 -7.70 14.97 -10.85
CA GLY A 113 -6.74 14.06 -10.20
C GLY A 113 -7.30 12.65 -10.02
N ILE A 114 -8.49 12.55 -9.41
CA ILE A 114 -9.17 11.26 -9.19
C ILE A 114 -9.59 10.64 -10.53
N GLY A 115 -10.12 11.45 -11.47
CA GLY A 115 -10.53 10.99 -12.80
C GLY A 115 -9.37 10.43 -13.63
N THR A 116 -8.19 11.06 -13.56
CA THR A 116 -6.97 10.54 -14.21
C THR A 116 -6.54 9.23 -13.57
N GLY A 117 -6.55 9.13 -12.24
CA GLY A 117 -6.28 7.88 -11.54
C GLY A 117 -7.24 6.76 -11.95
N LEU A 118 -8.54 7.05 -11.99
CA LEU A 118 -9.57 6.11 -12.45
C LEU A 118 -9.33 5.68 -13.90
N ALA A 119 -9.02 6.59 -14.81
CA ALA A 119 -8.75 6.29 -16.23
C ALA A 119 -7.54 5.35 -16.37
N CYS A 120 -6.46 5.60 -15.64
CA CYS A 120 -5.30 4.71 -15.60
C CYS A 120 -5.64 3.33 -15.03
N GLY A 121 -6.44 3.29 -13.94
CA GLY A 121 -6.92 2.05 -13.35
C GLY A 121 -7.80 1.24 -14.30
N ILE A 122 -8.69 1.90 -15.07
CA ILE A 122 -9.48 1.26 -16.14
C ILE A 122 -8.55 0.68 -17.20
N PHE A 123 -7.55 1.45 -17.64
CA PHE A 123 -6.61 1.02 -18.67
C PHE A 123 -5.85 -0.24 -18.24
N ASN A 124 -5.24 -0.24 -17.04
CA ASN A 124 -4.58 -1.42 -16.50
C ASN A 124 -5.56 -2.59 -16.29
N GLY A 125 -6.73 -2.30 -15.73
CA GLY A 125 -7.76 -3.30 -15.49
C GLY A 125 -8.23 -3.99 -16.77
N VAL A 126 -8.41 -3.28 -17.87
CA VAL A 126 -8.75 -3.86 -19.17
C VAL A 126 -7.62 -4.76 -19.68
N LEU A 127 -6.37 -4.29 -19.64
CA LEU A 127 -5.24 -5.06 -20.13
C LEU A 127 -5.05 -6.37 -19.35
N VAL A 128 -5.20 -6.33 -18.02
CA VAL A 128 -4.98 -7.51 -17.17
C VAL A 128 -6.21 -8.41 -17.14
N SER A 129 -7.40 -7.86 -16.90
CA SER A 129 -8.60 -8.69 -16.66
C SER A 129 -9.28 -9.14 -17.93
N VAL A 130 -9.36 -8.28 -18.96
CA VAL A 130 -10.06 -8.58 -20.22
C VAL A 130 -9.12 -9.24 -21.21
N LEU A 131 -7.94 -8.63 -21.44
CA LEU A 131 -6.94 -9.17 -22.37
C LEU A 131 -6.06 -10.26 -21.74
N LYS A 132 -6.20 -10.51 -20.43
CA LYS A 132 -5.50 -11.56 -19.66
C LYS A 132 -3.98 -11.48 -19.75
N LEU A 133 -3.44 -10.26 -19.85
CA LEU A 133 -2.01 -10.04 -19.84
C LEU A 133 -1.47 -10.13 -18.39
N PRO A 134 -0.24 -10.60 -18.16
CA PRO A 134 0.36 -10.65 -16.84
C PRO A 134 0.46 -9.25 -16.21
N SER A 135 -0.06 -9.06 -14.99
CA SER A 135 -0.15 -7.74 -14.35
C SER A 135 1.20 -7.04 -14.19
N ILE A 136 2.24 -7.78 -13.80
CA ILE A 136 3.59 -7.22 -13.64
C ILE A 136 4.10 -6.64 -14.96
N VAL A 137 3.91 -7.33 -16.07
CA VAL A 137 4.35 -6.86 -17.40
C VAL A 137 3.59 -5.61 -17.82
N VAL A 138 2.25 -5.65 -17.64
CA VAL A 138 1.37 -4.51 -17.96
C VAL A 138 1.76 -3.30 -17.11
N THR A 139 1.87 -3.46 -15.81
CA THR A 139 2.06 -2.32 -14.90
C THR A 139 3.47 -1.73 -14.96
N ILE A 140 4.50 -2.51 -15.30
CA ILE A 140 5.83 -1.97 -15.63
C ILE A 140 5.77 -1.17 -16.96
N GLY A 141 5.07 -1.69 -17.96
CA GLY A 141 4.89 -0.99 -19.23
C GLY A 141 4.12 0.32 -19.07
N THR A 142 2.99 0.28 -18.33
CA THR A 142 2.17 1.48 -18.08
C THR A 142 2.83 2.45 -17.11
N MET A 143 3.67 2.00 -16.18
CA MET A 143 4.52 2.87 -15.37
C MET A 143 5.41 3.75 -16.24
N SER A 144 6.07 3.16 -17.23
CA SER A 144 6.89 3.91 -18.19
C SER A 144 6.05 4.81 -19.09
N LEU A 145 4.88 4.34 -19.54
CA LEU A 145 3.96 5.11 -20.37
C LEU A 145 3.44 6.35 -19.64
N PHE A 146 2.87 6.20 -18.45
CA PHE A 146 2.27 7.29 -17.68
C PHE A 146 3.31 8.31 -17.22
N ARG A 147 4.49 7.84 -16.80
CA ARG A 147 5.61 8.70 -16.47
C ARG A 147 6.14 9.45 -17.70
N GLY A 148 6.25 8.76 -18.85
CA GLY A 148 6.65 9.36 -20.12
C GLY A 148 5.70 10.47 -20.57
N ILE A 149 4.38 10.28 -20.46
CA ILE A 149 3.38 11.32 -20.76
C ILE A 149 3.60 12.53 -19.86
N SER A 150 3.86 12.33 -18.56
CA SER A 150 4.14 13.42 -17.62
C SER A 150 5.36 14.23 -18.05
N TYR A 151 6.44 13.58 -18.52
CA TYR A 151 7.63 14.26 -19.05
C TYR A 151 7.35 14.99 -20.36
N ILE A 152 6.50 14.46 -21.26
CA ILE A 152 6.12 15.14 -22.50
C ILE A 152 5.35 16.43 -22.19
N VAL A 153 4.45 16.41 -21.22
CA VAL A 153 3.60 17.57 -20.87
C VAL A 153 4.36 18.64 -20.10
N LEU A 154 5.21 18.25 -19.15
CA LEU A 154 5.89 19.18 -18.25
C LEU A 154 7.32 19.52 -18.71
N GLY A 155 7.98 18.64 -19.48
CA GLY A 155 9.41 18.74 -19.70
C GLY A 155 10.19 18.70 -18.38
N ASP A 156 11.14 19.60 -18.22
CA ASP A 156 11.90 19.79 -16.97
C ASP A 156 11.27 20.86 -16.05
N GLN A 157 10.07 21.34 -16.38
CA GLN A 157 9.41 22.39 -15.62
C GLN A 157 8.61 21.83 -14.45
N ALA A 158 8.38 22.71 -13.45
CA ALA A 158 7.45 22.46 -12.36
C ALA A 158 6.31 23.47 -12.42
N TYR A 159 5.06 23.00 -12.26
CA TYR A 159 3.90 23.88 -12.10
C TYR A 159 3.64 24.10 -10.60
N GLY A 160 3.56 25.35 -10.16
CA GLY A 160 3.37 25.71 -8.74
C GLY A 160 2.23 26.73 -8.53
N LYS A 161 1.41 27.02 -9.55
CA LYS A 161 0.29 27.99 -9.41
C LYS A 161 -1.02 27.24 -9.16
N TYR A 162 -1.26 26.90 -7.91
CA TYR A 162 -2.51 26.31 -7.47
C TYR A 162 -3.39 27.33 -6.72
N PRO A 163 -4.74 27.19 -6.70
CA PRO A 163 -5.60 27.96 -5.85
C PRO A 163 -5.24 27.81 -4.37
N ALA A 164 -5.37 28.88 -3.58
CA ALA A 164 -4.99 28.87 -2.16
C ALA A 164 -5.76 27.83 -1.32
N ASP A 165 -7.03 27.61 -1.66
CA ASP A 165 -7.91 26.63 -1.00
C ASP A 165 -7.52 25.17 -1.34
N PHE A 166 -6.78 24.94 -2.42
CA PHE A 166 -6.27 23.62 -2.76
C PHE A 166 -5.28 23.11 -1.72
N ALA A 167 -4.53 23.99 -1.04
CA ALA A 167 -3.56 23.63 0.01
C ALA A 167 -4.21 22.90 1.19
N TYR A 168 -5.53 23.00 1.39
CA TYR A 168 -6.23 22.32 2.48
C TYR A 168 -6.10 20.80 2.45
N PHE A 169 -6.08 20.19 1.27
CA PHE A 169 -6.03 18.72 1.15
C PHE A 169 -4.72 18.08 1.63
N GLY A 170 -3.61 18.82 1.57
CA GLY A 170 -2.30 18.33 1.97
C GLY A 170 -1.68 19.05 3.18
N GLN A 171 -2.22 20.23 3.55
CA GLN A 171 -1.67 21.05 4.64
C GLN A 171 -2.73 21.43 5.66
N GLY A 172 -4.02 21.14 5.40
CA GLY A 172 -5.13 21.50 6.27
C GLY A 172 -5.25 20.57 7.48
N TYR A 173 -5.77 21.13 8.57
CA TYR A 173 -6.11 20.40 9.78
C TYR A 173 -7.62 20.37 9.98
N VAL A 174 -8.17 19.22 10.36
CA VAL A 174 -9.59 19.05 10.64
C VAL A 174 -9.91 19.48 12.07
N VAL A 175 -9.12 18.98 13.02
CA VAL A 175 -9.23 19.31 14.46
C VAL A 175 -7.83 19.29 15.06
N TRP A 176 -7.43 20.37 15.69
CA TRP A 176 -6.15 20.52 16.40
C TRP A 176 -4.97 20.00 15.55
N VAL A 177 -4.26 18.93 15.99
CA VAL A 177 -3.10 18.35 15.29
C VAL A 177 -3.48 17.28 14.25
N PHE A 178 -4.76 16.95 14.08
CA PHE A 178 -5.18 15.94 13.12
C PHE A 178 -5.32 16.55 11.72
N SER A 179 -4.35 16.24 10.86
CA SER A 179 -4.36 16.68 9.47
C SER A 179 -5.52 16.04 8.68
N PHE A 180 -5.98 16.72 7.63
CA PHE A 180 -6.99 16.20 6.70
C PHE A 180 -6.56 14.82 6.14
N GLU A 181 -5.29 14.68 5.75
CA GLU A 181 -4.75 13.43 5.22
C GLU A 181 -4.81 12.28 6.24
N PHE A 182 -4.49 12.57 7.51
CA PHE A 182 -4.55 11.54 8.55
C PHE A 182 -5.99 11.10 8.84
N VAL A 183 -6.94 12.04 8.88
CA VAL A 183 -8.36 11.69 9.04
C VAL A 183 -8.85 10.87 7.85
N LEU A 184 -8.49 11.26 6.63
CA LEU A 184 -8.82 10.52 5.41
C LEU A 184 -8.21 9.10 5.43
N PHE A 185 -6.95 8.97 5.87
CA PHE A 185 -6.29 7.67 6.05
C PHE A 185 -7.09 6.76 6.98
N ILE A 186 -7.52 7.25 8.15
CA ILE A 186 -8.31 6.47 9.12
C ILE A 186 -9.65 6.04 8.50
N VAL A 187 -10.36 6.96 7.84
CA VAL A 187 -11.63 6.65 7.17
C VAL A 187 -11.44 5.57 6.12
N LEU A 188 -10.42 5.70 5.27
CA LEU A 188 -10.11 4.71 4.24
C LEU A 188 -9.68 3.37 4.84
N ALA A 189 -8.87 3.37 5.91
CA ALA A 189 -8.48 2.14 6.61
C ALA A 189 -9.72 1.36 7.09
N ILE A 190 -10.71 2.05 7.69
CA ILE A 190 -11.96 1.45 8.13
C ILE A 190 -12.76 0.93 6.94
N LEU A 191 -12.92 1.72 5.88
CA LEU A 191 -13.67 1.33 4.68
C LEU A 191 -13.06 0.09 4.00
N PHE A 192 -11.74 0.06 3.81
CA PHE A 192 -11.06 -1.08 3.21
C PHE A 192 -11.04 -2.31 4.14
N ALA A 193 -10.97 -2.11 5.46
CA ALA A 193 -11.11 -3.21 6.41
C ALA A 193 -12.52 -3.83 6.34
N ILE A 194 -13.57 -3.03 6.29
CA ILE A 194 -14.94 -3.51 6.10
C ILE A 194 -15.07 -4.20 4.74
N LEU A 195 -14.57 -3.58 3.66
CA LEU A 195 -14.63 -4.13 2.31
C LEU A 195 -13.97 -5.51 2.23
N LEU A 196 -12.80 -5.68 2.82
CA LEU A 196 -12.06 -6.95 2.77
C LEU A 196 -12.63 -8.00 3.72
N HIS A 197 -12.94 -7.63 4.98
CA HIS A 197 -13.24 -8.61 6.02
C HIS A 197 -14.74 -8.87 6.23
N ALA A 198 -15.62 -7.90 5.89
CA ALA A 198 -17.04 -7.99 6.17
C ALA A 198 -17.93 -8.22 4.93
N THR A 199 -17.39 -8.11 3.69
CA THR A 199 -18.20 -8.20 2.48
C THR A 199 -18.02 -9.51 1.69
N ASN A 200 -18.97 -9.78 0.79
CA ASN A 200 -18.84 -10.87 -0.20
C ASN A 200 -17.67 -10.61 -1.16
N PHE A 201 -17.40 -9.35 -1.49
CA PHE A 201 -16.30 -8.97 -2.36
C PHE A 201 -14.95 -9.39 -1.77
N GLY A 202 -14.71 -9.13 -0.50
CA GLY A 202 -13.48 -9.56 0.17
C GLY A 202 -13.32 -11.09 0.19
N ARG A 203 -14.42 -11.85 0.41
CA ARG A 203 -14.37 -13.31 0.33
C ARG A 203 -13.98 -13.78 -1.05
N GLN A 204 -14.49 -13.14 -2.12
CA GLN A 204 -14.10 -13.45 -3.50
C GLN A 204 -12.63 -13.15 -3.76
N VAL A 205 -12.10 -12.03 -3.24
CA VAL A 205 -10.67 -11.66 -3.35
C VAL A 205 -9.78 -12.74 -2.73
N TYR A 206 -10.08 -13.22 -1.52
CA TYR A 206 -9.34 -14.33 -0.90
C TYR A 206 -9.46 -15.64 -1.68
N ALA A 207 -10.65 -15.96 -2.18
CA ALA A 207 -10.86 -17.18 -2.95
C ALA A 207 -10.04 -17.19 -4.25
N ILE A 208 -10.02 -16.07 -4.97
CA ILE A 208 -9.23 -15.88 -6.19
C ILE A 208 -7.74 -16.06 -5.89
N GLY A 209 -7.23 -15.39 -4.85
CA GLY A 209 -5.83 -15.46 -4.48
C GLY A 209 -5.37 -16.83 -3.98
N ASN A 210 -6.27 -17.63 -3.40
CA ASN A 210 -5.96 -19.00 -3.01
C ASN A 210 -5.88 -19.94 -4.22
N ASN A 211 -6.82 -19.84 -5.16
CA ASN A 211 -6.81 -20.62 -6.39
C ASN A 211 -7.78 -19.99 -7.40
N ASP A 212 -7.26 -19.25 -8.37
CA ASP A 212 -8.01 -18.59 -9.44
C ASP A 212 -8.88 -19.59 -10.23
N PHE A 213 -8.31 -20.76 -10.56
CA PHE A 213 -9.02 -21.78 -11.32
C PHE A 213 -10.22 -22.34 -10.53
N ALA A 214 -10.02 -22.71 -9.27
CA ALA A 214 -11.11 -23.18 -8.41
C ALA A 214 -12.19 -22.12 -8.18
N ALA A 215 -11.79 -20.84 -8.02
CA ALA A 215 -12.72 -19.72 -7.89
C ALA A 215 -13.64 -19.58 -9.10
N ARG A 216 -13.10 -19.72 -10.32
CA ARG A 216 -13.90 -19.71 -11.58
C ARG A 216 -14.93 -20.84 -11.62
N PHE A 217 -14.53 -22.06 -11.29
CA PHE A 217 -15.44 -23.20 -11.24
C PHE A 217 -16.51 -23.07 -10.16
N SER A 218 -16.24 -22.30 -9.11
CA SER A 218 -17.22 -21.97 -8.08
C SER A 218 -18.15 -20.80 -8.46
N GLY A 219 -18.08 -20.31 -9.71
CA GLY A 219 -18.95 -19.24 -10.22
C GLY A 219 -18.53 -17.82 -9.81
N ILE A 220 -17.32 -17.62 -9.27
CA ILE A 220 -16.81 -16.28 -8.95
C ILE A 220 -16.42 -15.57 -10.25
N PRO A 221 -16.90 -14.33 -10.50
CA PRO A 221 -16.56 -13.56 -11.70
C PRO A 221 -15.15 -12.94 -11.57
N VAL A 222 -14.12 -13.78 -11.69
CA VAL A 222 -12.70 -13.41 -11.41
C VAL A 222 -12.26 -12.17 -12.18
N GLU A 223 -12.58 -12.08 -13.47
CA GLU A 223 -12.20 -10.94 -14.31
C GLU A 223 -12.81 -9.63 -13.80
N ARG A 224 -14.08 -9.65 -13.39
CA ARG A 224 -14.75 -8.47 -12.85
C ARG A 224 -14.14 -8.04 -11.52
N VAL A 225 -13.83 -9.00 -10.65
CA VAL A 225 -13.19 -8.71 -9.36
C VAL A 225 -11.81 -8.09 -9.58
N LYS A 226 -10.96 -8.69 -10.40
CA LYS A 226 -9.63 -8.14 -10.73
C LYS A 226 -9.73 -6.76 -11.38
N PHE A 227 -10.67 -6.57 -12.31
CA PHE A 227 -10.91 -5.26 -12.92
C PHE A 227 -11.23 -4.18 -11.87
N ILE A 228 -12.16 -4.47 -10.93
CA ILE A 228 -12.51 -3.54 -9.85
C ILE A 228 -11.31 -3.23 -8.96
N LEU A 229 -10.45 -4.22 -8.69
CA LEU A 229 -9.25 -4.01 -7.89
C LEU A 229 -8.26 -3.03 -8.56
N PHE A 230 -8.06 -3.13 -9.88
CA PHE A 230 -7.26 -2.14 -10.62
C PHE A 230 -7.91 -0.75 -10.63
N LEU A 231 -9.25 -0.67 -10.71
CA LEU A 231 -9.94 0.62 -10.55
C LEU A 231 -9.66 1.23 -9.18
N LEU A 232 -9.75 0.42 -8.11
CA LEU A 232 -9.51 0.89 -6.76
C LEU A 232 -8.06 1.39 -6.57
N THR A 233 -7.05 0.69 -7.11
CA THR A 233 -5.66 1.15 -7.05
C THR A 233 -5.46 2.44 -7.82
N GLY A 234 -6.09 2.58 -8.99
CA GLY A 234 -6.05 3.80 -9.79
C GLY A 234 -6.71 4.98 -9.06
N VAL A 235 -7.91 4.79 -8.51
CA VAL A 235 -8.62 5.83 -7.74
C VAL A 235 -7.82 6.24 -6.51
N MET A 236 -7.27 5.29 -5.73
CA MET A 236 -6.46 5.62 -4.55
C MET A 236 -5.17 6.32 -4.92
N SER A 237 -4.55 5.99 -6.06
CA SER A 237 -3.41 6.73 -6.60
C SER A 237 -3.80 8.16 -7.00
N GLY A 238 -5.01 8.37 -7.54
CA GLY A 238 -5.56 9.68 -7.83
C GLY A 238 -5.81 10.50 -6.55
N VAL A 239 -6.37 9.90 -5.51
CA VAL A 239 -6.57 10.53 -4.19
C VAL A 239 -5.23 10.92 -3.57
N ALA A 240 -4.26 10.00 -3.56
CA ALA A 240 -2.91 10.29 -3.08
C ALA A 240 -2.22 11.40 -3.90
N ALA A 241 -2.47 11.47 -5.21
CA ALA A 241 -1.97 12.53 -6.06
C ALA A 241 -2.53 13.92 -5.66
N VAL A 242 -3.82 14.00 -5.32
CA VAL A 242 -4.44 15.24 -4.83
C VAL A 242 -3.78 15.69 -3.53
N CYS A 243 -3.65 14.80 -2.54
CA CYS A 243 -3.03 15.09 -1.26
C CYS A 243 -1.56 15.51 -1.43
N LEU A 244 -0.77 14.71 -2.12
CA LEU A 244 0.66 14.97 -2.33
C LEU A 244 0.92 16.28 -3.11
N THR A 245 0.16 16.52 -4.19
CA THR A 245 0.29 17.74 -4.99
C THR A 245 -0.10 18.97 -4.16
N SER A 246 -1.16 18.87 -3.38
CA SER A 246 -1.61 19.89 -2.45
C SER A 246 -0.55 20.18 -1.39
N ARG A 247 0.04 19.14 -0.79
CA ARG A 247 1.07 19.27 0.24
C ARG A 247 2.35 19.93 -0.27
N LEU A 248 2.81 19.53 -1.46
CA LEU A 248 4.01 20.09 -2.08
C LEU A 248 3.78 21.45 -2.73
N GLY A 249 2.52 21.82 -3.02
CA GLY A 249 2.18 23.03 -3.76
C GLY A 249 2.81 23.07 -5.18
N SER A 250 3.28 21.95 -5.69
CA SER A 250 3.98 21.87 -6.97
C SER A 250 3.87 20.50 -7.61
N THR A 251 3.90 20.49 -8.94
CA THR A 251 3.90 19.29 -9.77
C THR A 251 5.19 19.22 -10.59
N ARG A 252 5.81 18.05 -10.65
CA ARG A 252 6.96 17.72 -11.53
C ARG A 252 6.88 16.25 -11.95
N PRO A 253 7.48 15.88 -13.09
CA PRO A 253 7.39 14.51 -13.62
C PRO A 253 7.98 13.44 -12.69
N SER A 254 8.95 13.82 -11.85
CA SER A 254 9.62 12.92 -10.89
C SER A 254 8.85 12.76 -9.56
N ILE A 255 7.66 13.39 -9.41
CA ILE A 255 6.85 13.25 -8.18
C ILE A 255 6.55 11.78 -7.88
N ALA A 256 6.58 11.40 -6.61
CA ALA A 256 6.32 10.05 -6.10
C ALA A 256 7.22 8.95 -6.70
N GLN A 257 8.38 9.28 -7.31
CA GLN A 257 9.30 8.27 -7.85
C GLN A 257 9.82 7.35 -6.74
N GLY A 258 9.73 6.02 -6.95
CA GLY A 258 10.12 5.01 -5.96
C GLY A 258 8.98 4.58 -5.02
N TRP A 259 7.85 5.29 -4.99
CA TRP A 259 6.73 4.95 -4.12
C TRP A 259 6.09 3.61 -4.46
N GLU A 260 6.20 3.14 -5.69
CA GLU A 260 5.76 1.81 -6.10
C GLU A 260 6.35 0.72 -5.21
N LEU A 261 7.65 0.80 -4.91
CA LEU A 261 8.33 -0.17 -4.05
C LEU A 261 7.99 0.03 -2.57
N GLU A 262 7.83 1.28 -2.13
CA GLU A 262 7.45 1.58 -0.75
C GLU A 262 6.02 1.08 -0.43
N VAL A 263 5.07 1.26 -1.36
CA VAL A 263 3.70 0.77 -1.23
C VAL A 263 3.68 -0.77 -1.16
N VAL A 264 4.41 -1.46 -2.05
CA VAL A 264 4.54 -2.91 -2.00
C VAL A 264 5.20 -3.35 -0.68
N THR A 265 6.26 -2.65 -0.23
CA THR A 265 6.91 -2.94 1.05
C THR A 265 5.92 -2.85 2.21
N MET A 266 5.11 -1.80 2.25
CA MET A 266 4.09 -1.60 3.28
C MET A 266 3.06 -2.74 3.30
N VAL A 267 2.62 -3.19 2.14
CA VAL A 267 1.67 -4.30 1.98
C VAL A 267 2.27 -5.62 2.48
N VAL A 268 3.51 -5.92 2.06
CA VAL A 268 4.19 -7.17 2.43
C VAL A 268 4.61 -7.18 3.89
N LEU A 269 5.13 -6.05 4.39
CA LEU A 269 5.44 -5.86 5.81
C LEU A 269 4.18 -6.03 6.66
N GLY A 270 3.02 -5.58 6.17
CA GLY A 270 1.72 -5.80 6.80
C GLY A 270 1.26 -7.26 6.84
N GLY A 271 2.06 -8.20 6.32
CA GLY A 271 1.79 -9.65 6.36
C GLY A 271 0.91 -10.16 5.23
N ILE A 272 0.74 -9.38 4.16
CA ILE A 272 0.05 -9.85 2.96
C ILE A 272 0.98 -10.73 2.15
N SER A 273 0.49 -11.91 1.78
CA SER A 273 1.24 -12.85 0.96
C SER A 273 1.36 -12.38 -0.48
N ILE A 274 2.58 -12.26 -1.00
CA ILE A 274 2.82 -11.97 -2.43
C ILE A 274 2.26 -13.08 -3.33
N LEU A 275 2.14 -14.30 -2.82
CA LEU A 275 1.55 -15.42 -3.55
C LEU A 275 0.01 -15.37 -3.56
N GLY A 276 -0.59 -14.38 -2.91
CA GLY A 276 -2.03 -14.21 -2.77
C GLY A 276 -2.64 -15.01 -1.60
N GLY A 277 -3.95 -14.88 -1.47
CA GLY A 277 -4.82 -15.70 -0.61
C GLY A 277 -4.80 -15.39 0.87
N SER A 278 -3.93 -14.51 1.38
CA SER A 278 -3.86 -14.20 2.82
C SER A 278 -3.31 -12.82 3.12
N GLY A 279 -3.73 -12.27 4.26
CA GLY A 279 -3.32 -10.97 4.79
C GLY A 279 -4.49 -10.17 5.37
N THR A 280 -4.21 -9.06 6.04
CA THR A 280 -5.22 -8.21 6.71
C THR A 280 -4.93 -6.73 6.49
N ILE A 281 -5.98 -5.90 6.45
CA ILE A 281 -5.80 -4.43 6.39
C ILE A 281 -5.20 -3.91 7.70
N VAL A 282 -5.49 -4.54 8.83
CA VAL A 282 -4.89 -4.16 10.12
C VAL A 282 -3.36 -4.25 10.07
N GLY A 283 -2.83 -5.33 9.49
CA GLY A 283 -1.40 -5.47 9.28
C GLY A 283 -0.80 -4.35 8.44
N VAL A 284 -1.49 -3.93 7.36
CA VAL A 284 -1.05 -2.82 6.50
C VAL A 284 -1.07 -1.49 7.25
N VAL A 285 -2.08 -1.24 8.09
CA VAL A 285 -2.13 -0.05 8.96
C VAL A 285 -0.92 0.00 9.89
N ILE A 286 -0.63 -1.12 10.59
CA ILE A 286 0.53 -1.17 11.49
C ILE A 286 1.84 -0.98 10.71
N ALA A 287 1.97 -1.59 9.53
CA ALA A 287 3.13 -1.44 8.65
C ALA A 287 3.32 0.02 8.20
N ALA A 288 2.23 0.74 7.91
CA ALA A 288 2.27 2.16 7.59
C ALA A 288 2.87 2.98 8.74
N PHE A 289 2.42 2.74 9.97
CA PHE A 289 3.01 3.38 11.15
C PHE A 289 4.48 3.00 11.36
N VAL A 290 4.86 1.73 11.19
CA VAL A 290 6.27 1.30 11.29
C VAL A 290 7.13 2.06 10.30
N MET A 291 6.73 2.10 9.01
CA MET A 291 7.49 2.81 7.97
C MET A 291 7.52 4.32 8.24
N GLY A 292 6.41 4.92 8.67
CA GLY A 292 6.33 6.32 9.04
C GLY A 292 7.25 6.67 10.21
N LEU A 293 7.23 5.87 11.27
CA LEU A 293 8.09 6.07 12.44
C LEU A 293 9.58 5.92 12.11
N VAL A 294 9.93 4.96 11.24
CA VAL A 294 11.32 4.77 10.78
C VAL A 294 11.78 5.99 9.99
N THR A 295 11.01 6.40 8.97
CA THR A 295 11.39 7.53 8.10
C THR A 295 11.43 8.85 8.87
N PHE A 296 10.46 9.07 9.75
CA PHE A 296 10.43 10.28 10.59
C PHE A 296 11.59 10.31 11.60
N GLY A 297 11.83 9.20 12.30
CA GLY A 297 12.96 9.11 13.25
C GLY A 297 14.31 9.32 12.58
N LEU A 298 14.54 8.71 11.42
CA LEU A 298 15.74 8.94 10.61
C LEU A 298 15.84 10.40 10.16
N GLY A 299 14.72 11.05 9.82
CA GLY A 299 14.65 12.47 9.47
C GLY A 299 15.06 13.37 10.62
N LEU A 300 14.59 13.10 11.85
CA LEU A 300 14.99 13.84 13.06
C LEU A 300 16.49 13.68 13.39
N LEU A 301 17.10 12.58 12.96
CA LEU A 301 18.55 12.34 13.07
C LEU A 301 19.33 12.90 11.88
N ASN A 302 18.71 13.69 11.01
CA ASN A 302 19.30 14.28 9.80
C ASN A 302 19.88 13.25 8.81
N VAL A 303 19.32 12.03 8.76
CA VAL A 303 19.73 11.02 7.79
C VAL A 303 19.23 11.43 6.40
N PRO A 304 20.08 11.48 5.36
CA PRO A 304 19.67 11.84 4.01
C PRO A 304 18.60 10.88 3.44
N GLY A 305 17.63 11.41 2.68
CA GLY A 305 16.54 10.60 2.11
C GLY A 305 17.00 9.42 1.23
N ILE A 306 18.15 9.58 0.55
CA ILE A 306 18.75 8.49 -0.24
C ILE A 306 19.17 7.30 0.62
N VAL A 307 19.63 7.57 1.86
CA VAL A 307 19.99 6.53 2.83
C VAL A 307 18.72 5.86 3.39
N MET A 308 17.65 6.65 3.61
CA MET A 308 16.35 6.10 4.02
C MET A 308 15.80 5.08 3.01
N SER A 309 15.99 5.33 1.70
CA SER A 309 15.59 4.38 0.65
C SER A 309 16.34 3.04 0.74
N ILE A 310 17.61 3.04 1.20
CA ILE A 310 18.37 1.80 1.46
C ILE A 310 17.72 1.01 2.60
N PHE A 311 17.33 1.69 3.70
CA PHE A 311 16.65 1.05 4.82
C PHE A 311 15.31 0.44 4.41
N ILE A 312 14.52 1.14 3.58
CA ILE A 312 13.24 0.64 3.08
C ILE A 312 13.44 -0.60 2.18
N GLY A 313 14.43 -0.55 1.29
CA GLY A 313 14.78 -1.69 0.44
C GLY A 313 15.24 -2.91 1.23
N LEU A 314 16.09 -2.72 2.24
CA LEU A 314 16.51 -3.78 3.16
C LEU A 314 15.32 -4.34 3.94
N LEU A 315 14.42 -3.49 4.41
CA LEU A 315 13.22 -3.89 5.14
C LEU A 315 12.32 -4.78 4.28
N LEU A 316 12.16 -4.46 2.99
CA LEU A 316 11.44 -5.31 2.04
C LEU A 316 12.09 -6.70 1.91
N ILE A 317 13.40 -6.73 1.68
CA ILE A 317 14.14 -7.99 1.53
C ILE A 317 14.04 -8.85 2.79
N ILE A 318 14.25 -8.26 3.96
CA ILE A 318 14.19 -8.94 5.25
C ILE A 318 12.79 -9.51 5.51
N THR A 319 11.75 -8.72 5.24
CA THR A 319 10.35 -9.12 5.45
C THR A 319 9.97 -10.34 4.60
N ILE A 320 10.46 -10.41 3.36
CA ILE A 320 10.23 -11.56 2.47
C ILE A 320 11.10 -12.75 2.87
N ALA A 321 12.37 -12.51 3.24
CA ALA A 321 13.34 -13.55 3.51
C ALA A 321 13.03 -14.32 4.82
N ILE A 322 12.65 -13.63 5.90
CA ILE A 322 12.43 -14.25 7.22
C ILE A 322 11.42 -15.41 7.17
N PRO A 323 10.20 -15.28 6.63
CA PRO A 323 9.24 -16.38 6.58
C PRO A 323 9.73 -17.57 5.75
N ILE A 324 10.47 -17.31 4.66
CA ILE A 324 11.00 -18.33 3.77
C ILE A 324 12.08 -19.13 4.49
N ILE A 325 13.03 -18.44 5.13
CA ILE A 325 14.13 -19.04 5.87
C ILE A 325 13.58 -19.85 7.07
N ALA A 326 12.66 -19.28 7.85
CA ALA A 326 12.05 -19.94 8.99
C ALA A 326 11.33 -21.24 8.60
N ARG A 327 10.62 -21.26 7.46
CA ARG A 327 10.00 -22.49 6.93
C ARG A 327 11.04 -23.54 6.55
N ARG A 328 12.14 -23.16 5.90
CA ARG A 328 13.22 -24.08 5.52
C ARG A 328 13.88 -24.71 6.75
N ILE A 329 14.21 -23.90 7.77
CA ILE A 329 14.81 -24.39 9.02
C ILE A 329 13.87 -25.38 9.69
N LYS A 330 12.57 -25.09 9.79
CA LYS A 330 11.59 -25.98 10.40
C LYS A 330 11.47 -27.33 9.69
N VAL A 331 11.52 -27.34 8.35
CA VAL A 331 11.51 -28.58 7.54
C VAL A 331 12.81 -29.39 7.74
N MET A 332 13.95 -28.71 7.86
CA MET A 332 15.24 -29.40 8.10
C MET A 332 15.36 -29.98 9.51
N SER A 333 14.76 -29.32 10.51
CA SER A 333 14.77 -29.80 11.91
C SER A 333 13.74 -30.91 12.19
N SER A 334 12.83 -31.19 11.25
CA SER A 334 11.84 -32.26 11.34
C SER A 334 12.23 -33.53 10.58
N ARG A 335 13.39 -33.51 9.95
CA ARG A 335 14.07 -34.70 9.37
C ARG A 335 15.17 -35.19 10.28
#